data_5f5ef3dd3dbd44ba6068498ab5defb9b
#
_entry.id   5f5ef3dd3dbd44ba6068498ab5defb9b
#
_cell.length_a   1.000
_cell.length_b   1.000
_cell.length_c   1.000
_cell.angle_alpha   90.00
_cell.angle_beta   90.00
_cell.angle_gamma   90.00
#
_symmetry.space_group_name_H-M   'P 1'
#
loop_
_entity.id
_entity.type
_entity.pdbx_description
1 polymer ?
#
loop_
_entity_poly.entity_id
_entity_poly.type
_entity_poly.pdbx_seq_one_letter_code
_entity_poly.pdbx_strand_id
1 'polypeptide(L)'
;MKKIFTLLLGCAAFLTTSAQDFEVKYYGNKVENGDTVEFLAKKVDMGVSAWYEVETGEELSVVNLTDEDLGGVCYGYVEEDNAQGSKFQICMGGECQVFKDNQIEKSFMIAPKTSAGTMLSFRMGQEGTILVTLRLVILDEEFIVYVKGVRDDEKAAGIEQVDGTNANTACDVFDMNGRLQQRGVTSANELGKGLHILRNAKGEVKKLMVR
;
A
#
# COMPACT_ATOMS: atom_id res chain seq x y z
N MET A 1 15.73 25.29 -66.59
CA MET A 1 15.36 24.13 -65.72
C MET A 1 16.19 24.23 -64.46
N LYS A 2 15.59 24.78 -63.42
CA LYS A 2 16.25 24.92 -62.09
C LYS A 2 15.82 23.76 -61.21
N LYS A 3 16.75 22.88 -60.81
CA LYS A 3 16.53 21.80 -59.87
C LYS A 3 16.60 22.35 -58.43
N ILE A 4 15.47 22.39 -57.75
CA ILE A 4 15.35 22.74 -56.34
C ILE A 4 15.68 21.49 -55.57
N PHE A 5 16.81 21.50 -54.85
CA PHE A 5 17.20 20.46 -53.91
C PHE A 5 16.58 20.80 -52.56
N THR A 6 15.48 20.10 -52.21
CA THR A 6 14.86 20.25 -50.91
C THR A 6 15.61 19.37 -49.90
N LEU A 7 16.43 20.02 -49.05
CA LEU A 7 17.11 19.38 -47.94
C LEU A 7 16.10 19.14 -46.81
N LEU A 8 15.63 17.90 -46.65
CA LEU A 8 14.83 17.47 -45.53
C LEU A 8 15.77 17.33 -44.31
N LEU A 9 15.77 18.36 -43.46
CA LEU A 9 16.45 18.33 -42.17
C LEU A 9 15.55 17.54 -41.23
N GLY A 10 15.79 16.22 -41.08
CA GLY A 10 15.17 15.38 -40.10
C GLY A 10 15.64 15.78 -38.70
N CYS A 11 14.81 16.50 -37.94
CA CYS A 11 14.98 16.64 -36.52
C CYS A 11 14.71 15.28 -35.86
N ALA A 12 15.75 14.47 -35.68
CA ALA A 12 15.71 13.36 -34.75
C ALA A 12 15.65 13.98 -33.35
N ALA A 13 14.44 14.12 -32.82
CA ALA A 13 14.25 14.34 -31.41
C ALA A 13 14.75 13.08 -30.68
N PHE A 14 15.98 13.15 -30.18
CA PHE A 14 16.47 12.20 -29.21
C PHE A 14 15.60 12.41 -27.96
N LEU A 15 14.56 11.60 -27.82
CA LEU A 15 13.92 11.36 -26.53
C LEU A 15 14.99 10.65 -25.69
N THR A 16 15.78 11.42 -24.95
CA THR A 16 16.58 10.88 -23.87
C THR A 16 15.58 10.40 -22.82
N THR A 17 15.19 9.14 -22.89
CA THR A 17 14.63 8.46 -21.72
C THR A 17 15.78 8.42 -20.72
N SER A 18 15.83 9.37 -19.78
CA SER A 18 16.70 9.22 -18.63
C SER A 18 16.31 7.91 -17.97
N ALA A 19 17.26 7.00 -17.82
CA ALA A 19 17.01 5.82 -17.02
C ALA A 19 16.62 6.33 -15.62
N GLN A 20 15.48 5.88 -15.12
CA GLN A 20 15.03 6.26 -13.79
C GLN A 20 15.98 5.61 -12.78
N ASP A 21 16.57 6.40 -11.90
CA ASP A 21 17.57 5.93 -10.93
C ASP A 21 16.94 5.17 -9.77
N PHE A 22 15.63 5.36 -9.54
CA PHE A 22 14.86 4.67 -8.51
C PHE A 22 13.43 4.41 -8.95
N GLU A 23 12.77 3.49 -8.24
CA GLU A 23 11.34 3.23 -8.34
C GLU A 23 10.72 3.19 -6.94
N VAL A 24 9.49 3.68 -6.81
CA VAL A 24 8.67 3.42 -5.63
C VAL A 24 7.71 2.28 -5.97
N LYS A 25 7.60 1.29 -5.07
CA LYS A 25 6.74 0.12 -5.25
C LYS A 25 5.77 -0.05 -4.10
N TYR A 26 4.56 -0.51 -4.44
CA TYR A 26 3.52 -0.89 -3.51
C TYR A 26 3.07 -2.33 -3.84
N TYR A 27 3.27 -3.26 -2.90
CA TYR A 27 3.09 -4.70 -3.14
C TYR A 27 3.79 -5.18 -4.43
N GLY A 28 5.01 -4.69 -4.69
CA GLY A 28 5.81 -5.04 -5.85
C GLY A 28 5.42 -4.34 -7.17
N ASN A 29 4.31 -3.62 -7.21
CA ASN A 29 3.90 -2.84 -8.36
C ASN A 29 4.46 -1.42 -8.29
N LYS A 30 4.86 -0.86 -9.45
CA LYS A 30 5.32 0.52 -9.54
C LYS A 30 4.21 1.47 -9.11
N VAL A 31 4.57 2.48 -8.34
CA VAL A 31 3.74 3.62 -7.93
C VAL A 31 4.15 4.82 -8.76
N GLU A 32 3.20 5.58 -9.27
CA GLU A 32 3.49 6.82 -9.97
C GLU A 32 3.53 8.01 -8.99
N ASN A 33 4.23 9.07 -9.37
CA ASN A 33 4.34 10.28 -8.54
C ASN A 33 2.96 10.91 -8.32
N GLY A 34 2.57 11.08 -7.06
CA GLY A 34 1.27 11.61 -6.66
C GLY A 34 0.19 10.55 -6.42
N ASP A 35 0.51 9.27 -6.55
CA ASP A 35 -0.44 8.19 -6.26
C ASP A 35 -0.75 8.08 -4.76
N THR A 36 -1.94 7.54 -4.49
CA THR A 36 -2.37 7.17 -3.13
C THR A 36 -2.35 5.64 -2.98
N VAL A 37 -1.65 5.17 -1.95
CA VAL A 37 -1.63 3.76 -1.55
C VAL A 37 -2.42 3.58 -0.25
N GLU A 38 -3.22 2.52 -0.16
CA GLU A 38 -4.11 2.29 0.98
C GLU A 38 -3.66 1.10 1.82
N PHE A 39 -3.61 1.28 3.13
CA PHE A 39 -3.30 0.25 4.12
C PHE A 39 -4.43 0.13 5.13
N LEU A 40 -4.90 -1.09 5.36
CA LEU A 40 -5.85 -1.37 6.42
C LEU A 40 -5.13 -1.49 7.76
N ALA A 41 -5.68 -0.81 8.78
CA ALA A 41 -5.20 -0.96 10.14
C ALA A 41 -5.44 -2.39 10.64
N LYS A 42 -4.41 -3.00 11.20
CA LYS A 42 -4.48 -4.33 11.80
C LYS A 42 -4.68 -4.20 13.31
N LYS A 43 -5.53 -5.04 13.88
CA LYS A 43 -5.68 -5.12 15.33
C LYS A 43 -4.46 -5.84 15.91
N VAL A 44 -3.74 -5.15 16.79
CA VAL A 44 -2.65 -5.71 17.58
C VAL A 44 -3.19 -5.98 18.98
N ASP A 45 -3.19 -7.24 19.39
CA ASP A 45 -3.68 -7.67 20.71
C ASP A 45 -2.53 -8.30 21.50
N MET A 46 -2.20 -7.67 22.63
CA MET A 46 -1.12 -8.12 23.55
C MET A 46 -1.69 -8.74 24.81
N GLY A 47 -2.98 -9.11 24.82
CA GLY A 47 -3.67 -9.73 25.95
C GLY A 47 -4.09 -8.73 27.04
N VAL A 48 -3.26 -7.79 27.40
CA VAL A 48 -3.56 -6.73 28.39
C VAL A 48 -3.99 -5.41 27.76
N SER A 49 -3.69 -5.22 26.49
CA SER A 49 -4.07 -4.05 25.68
C SER A 49 -4.20 -4.42 24.23
N ALA A 50 -5.12 -3.77 23.54
CA ALA A 50 -5.27 -3.91 22.10
C ALA A 50 -5.33 -2.50 21.46
N TRP A 51 -4.80 -2.38 20.25
CA TRP A 51 -4.89 -1.16 19.45
C TRP A 51 -4.96 -1.52 17.97
N TYR A 52 -5.32 -0.54 17.15
CA TYR A 52 -5.25 -0.67 15.71
C TYR A 52 -4.02 0.08 15.20
N GLU A 53 -3.27 -0.53 14.31
CA GLU A 53 -2.03 0.01 13.77
C GLU A 53 -1.95 -0.19 12.25
N VAL A 54 -1.56 0.86 11.57
CA VAL A 54 -1.11 0.79 10.18
C VAL A 54 0.39 0.66 10.19
N GLU A 55 0.90 -0.28 9.42
CA GLU A 55 2.32 -0.46 9.18
C GLU A 55 2.52 -0.80 7.70
N THR A 56 3.29 0.04 7.00
CA THR A 56 3.52 -0.16 5.57
C THR A 56 4.56 -1.25 5.28
N GLY A 57 5.44 -1.52 6.22
CA GLY A 57 6.45 -2.58 6.09
C GLY A 57 7.28 -2.45 4.82
N GLU A 58 7.57 -3.60 4.21
CA GLU A 58 8.24 -3.69 2.91
C GLU A 58 7.27 -3.59 1.72
N GLU A 59 5.96 -3.60 1.99
CA GLU A 59 4.93 -3.46 0.97
C GLU A 59 5.02 -2.12 0.24
N LEU A 60 5.44 -1.05 0.94
CA LEU A 60 5.83 0.21 0.33
C LEU A 60 7.36 0.35 0.41
N SER A 61 8.02 0.38 -0.73
CA SER A 61 9.49 0.37 -0.79
C SER A 61 10.03 1.29 -1.88
N VAL A 62 11.26 1.78 -1.66
CA VAL A 62 12.05 2.48 -2.66
C VAL A 62 13.13 1.53 -3.16
N VAL A 63 13.23 1.35 -4.46
CA VAL A 63 14.19 0.47 -5.14
C VAL A 63 15.27 1.32 -5.78
N ASN A 64 16.52 1.07 -5.44
CA ASN A 64 17.68 1.66 -6.11
C ASN A 64 17.99 0.88 -7.41
N LEU A 65 17.88 1.54 -8.55
CA LEU A 65 18.13 0.95 -9.87
C LEU A 65 19.56 1.19 -10.36
N THR A 66 20.38 1.90 -9.58
CA THR A 66 21.79 2.26 -9.94
C THR A 66 22.79 1.23 -9.41
N ASP A 67 24.03 1.32 -9.86
CA ASP A 67 25.15 0.52 -9.38
C ASP A 67 25.91 1.22 -8.22
N GLU A 68 25.40 2.34 -7.72
CA GLU A 68 25.96 3.13 -6.63
C GLU A 68 24.97 3.25 -5.47
N ASP A 69 25.44 3.66 -4.28
CA ASP A 69 24.58 3.96 -3.15
C ASP A 69 23.65 5.14 -3.48
N LEU A 70 22.37 4.99 -3.21
CA LEU A 70 21.36 6.00 -3.45
C LEU A 70 20.93 6.66 -2.15
N GLY A 71 21.31 7.92 -1.97
CA GLY A 71 20.95 8.73 -0.82
C GLY A 71 19.74 9.61 -1.10
N GLY A 72 18.96 9.87 -0.06
CA GLY A 72 17.81 10.76 -0.14
C GLY A 72 17.31 11.24 1.22
N VAL A 73 16.30 12.09 1.17
CA VAL A 73 15.58 12.58 2.34
C VAL A 73 14.09 12.32 2.15
N CYS A 74 13.47 11.72 3.14
CA CYS A 74 12.03 11.55 3.23
C CYS A 74 11.44 12.60 4.18
N TYR A 75 10.50 13.39 3.68
CA TYR A 75 9.68 14.28 4.48
C TYR A 75 8.29 13.64 4.63
N GLY A 76 7.83 13.47 5.84
CA GLY A 76 6.50 12.95 6.14
C GLY A 76 5.62 14.02 6.79
N TYR A 77 4.36 14.09 6.36
CA TYR A 77 3.36 15.03 6.89
C TYR A 77 2.03 14.32 7.11
N VAL A 78 1.42 14.53 8.27
CA VAL A 78 0.03 14.08 8.51
C VAL A 78 -0.89 15.18 7.97
N GLU A 79 -1.53 14.90 6.81
CA GLU A 79 -2.40 15.85 6.13
C GLU A 79 -3.82 15.86 6.71
N GLU A 80 -4.35 14.64 6.97
CA GLU A 80 -5.67 14.45 7.53
C GLU A 80 -5.64 13.40 8.62
N ASP A 81 -6.34 13.64 9.72
CA ASP A 81 -6.50 12.70 10.80
C ASP A 81 -7.96 12.68 11.28
N ASN A 82 -8.74 11.77 10.69
CA ASN A 82 -10.14 11.55 11.04
C ASN A 82 -10.30 10.33 11.98
N ALA A 83 -9.20 9.72 12.42
CA ALA A 83 -9.20 8.49 13.20
C ALA A 83 -8.43 8.60 14.53
N GLN A 84 -8.14 9.82 15.01
CA GLN A 84 -7.36 10.07 16.23
C GLN A 84 -6.01 9.33 16.21
N GLY A 85 -5.20 9.64 15.21
CA GLY A 85 -3.89 9.06 15.01
C GLY A 85 -2.91 9.39 16.12
N SER A 86 -2.01 8.47 16.37
CA SER A 86 -0.95 8.65 17.35
C SER A 86 0.25 7.78 17.02
N LYS A 87 1.40 8.09 17.64
CA LYS A 87 2.65 7.34 17.51
C LYS A 87 3.12 7.19 16.07
N PHE A 88 2.99 8.26 15.29
CA PHE A 88 3.53 8.31 13.94
C PHE A 88 5.05 8.14 13.97
N GLN A 89 5.55 7.17 13.21
CA GLN A 89 6.97 6.83 13.13
C GLN A 89 7.29 6.39 11.71
N ILE A 90 8.48 6.72 11.25
CA ILE A 90 9.02 6.19 10.00
C ILE A 90 10.38 5.54 10.25
N CYS A 91 10.60 4.38 9.66
CA CYS A 91 11.90 3.70 9.65
C CYS A 91 12.33 3.55 8.18
N MET A 92 13.51 4.06 7.85
CA MET A 92 14.17 3.91 6.55
C MET A 92 15.67 3.73 6.77
N GLY A 93 16.31 2.86 5.98
CA GLY A 93 17.76 2.63 6.11
C GLY A 93 18.18 2.05 7.45
N GLY A 94 17.31 1.29 8.13
CA GLY A 94 17.60 0.63 9.40
C GLY A 94 17.43 1.49 10.67
N GLU A 95 17.04 2.75 10.53
CA GLU A 95 16.81 3.65 11.67
C GLU A 95 15.37 4.16 11.67
N CYS A 96 14.81 4.31 12.88
CA CYS A 96 13.45 4.81 13.09
C CYS A 96 13.45 6.19 13.73
N GLN A 97 12.50 7.00 13.36
CA GLN A 97 12.31 8.34 13.90
C GLN A 97 10.80 8.62 14.07
N VAL A 98 10.45 9.28 15.18
CA VAL A 98 9.07 9.65 15.51
C VAL A 98 8.76 11.05 14.95
N PHE A 99 7.54 11.22 14.46
CA PHE A 99 7.04 12.52 14.02
C PHE A 99 7.00 13.53 15.18
N LYS A 100 7.33 14.77 14.89
CA LYS A 100 7.14 15.93 15.78
C LYS A 100 6.20 16.89 15.12
N ASP A 101 5.18 17.34 15.84
CA ASP A 101 4.18 18.28 15.33
C ASP A 101 3.60 17.85 13.96
N ASN A 102 3.27 16.55 13.85
CA ASN A 102 2.72 15.92 12.65
C ASN A 102 3.64 15.93 11.42
N GLN A 103 4.94 16.12 11.59
CA GLN A 103 5.92 16.12 10.51
C GLN A 103 7.23 15.42 10.89
N ILE A 104 7.96 14.99 9.88
CA ILE A 104 9.27 14.37 10.02
C ILE A 104 10.16 14.70 8.82
N GLU A 105 11.46 14.73 9.08
CA GLU A 105 12.52 14.72 8.08
C GLU A 105 13.49 13.58 8.41
N LYS A 106 13.69 12.66 7.49
CA LYS A 106 14.53 11.48 7.69
C LYS A 106 15.42 11.24 6.48
N SER A 107 16.74 11.36 6.66
CA SER A 107 17.70 10.93 5.64
C SER A 107 17.79 9.40 5.58
N PHE A 108 18.05 8.86 4.41
CA PHE A 108 18.22 7.43 4.18
C PHE A 108 19.28 7.14 3.11
N MET A 109 19.75 5.91 3.07
CA MET A 109 20.67 5.38 2.06
C MET A 109 20.19 4.00 1.64
N ILE A 110 20.25 3.70 0.35
CA ILE A 110 19.87 2.41 -0.23
C ILE A 110 21.06 1.88 -1.04
N ALA A 111 21.54 0.70 -0.69
CA ALA A 111 22.65 0.07 -1.39
C ALA A 111 22.30 -0.24 -2.87
N PRO A 112 23.32 -0.37 -3.75
CA PRO A 112 23.14 -0.64 -5.17
C PRO A 112 22.22 -1.83 -5.44
N LYS A 113 21.29 -1.67 -6.39
CA LYS A 113 20.36 -2.75 -6.83
C LYS A 113 19.57 -3.41 -5.72
N THR A 114 19.38 -2.72 -4.59
CA THR A 114 18.54 -3.19 -3.48
C THR A 114 17.29 -2.33 -3.29
N SER A 115 16.45 -2.72 -2.35
CA SER A 115 15.29 -1.94 -1.94
C SER A 115 15.35 -1.64 -0.44
N ALA A 116 14.77 -0.52 -0.04
CA ALA A 116 14.51 -0.20 1.34
C ALA A 116 13.00 -0.02 1.55
N GLY A 117 12.44 -0.73 2.51
CA GLY A 117 11.06 -0.52 2.96
C GLY A 117 10.90 0.85 3.57
N THR A 118 9.78 1.49 3.28
CA THR A 118 9.35 2.72 3.92
C THR A 118 8.41 2.35 5.05
N MET A 119 8.95 1.91 6.18
CA MET A 119 8.15 1.44 7.32
C MET A 119 7.52 2.64 8.04
N LEU A 120 6.48 3.21 7.44
CA LEU A 120 5.61 4.16 8.14
C LEU A 120 4.67 3.36 9.06
N SER A 121 4.61 3.72 10.33
CA SER A 121 3.64 3.15 11.26
C SER A 121 2.95 4.23 12.08
N PHE A 122 1.68 4.00 12.40
CA PHE A 122 0.88 4.85 13.28
C PHE A 122 -0.33 4.09 13.84
N ARG A 123 -0.80 4.53 15.01
CA ARG A 123 -1.99 3.96 15.63
C ARG A 123 -3.22 4.79 15.31
N MET A 124 -4.37 4.11 15.21
CA MET A 124 -5.66 4.72 14.97
C MET A 124 -6.58 4.48 16.17
N GLY A 125 -7.00 5.57 16.83
CA GLY A 125 -7.80 5.52 18.04
C GLY A 125 -9.26 5.17 17.81
N GLN A 126 -9.80 5.47 16.63
CA GLN A 126 -11.19 5.20 16.23
C GLN A 126 -11.27 4.79 14.76
N GLU A 127 -12.41 4.30 14.32
CA GLU A 127 -12.70 4.09 12.90
C GLU A 127 -12.58 5.38 12.11
N GLY A 128 -12.08 5.27 10.89
CA GLY A 128 -11.87 6.43 10.02
C GLY A 128 -10.63 6.28 9.16
N THR A 129 -10.12 7.41 8.69
CA THR A 129 -8.96 7.49 7.79
C THR A 129 -7.92 8.45 8.32
N ILE A 130 -6.66 8.15 8.01
CA ILE A 130 -5.52 9.05 8.20
C ILE A 130 -4.79 9.13 6.86
N LEU A 131 -4.46 10.34 6.42
CA LEU A 131 -3.68 10.57 5.22
C LEU A 131 -2.31 11.13 5.61
N VAL A 132 -1.26 10.43 5.21
CA VAL A 132 0.13 10.85 5.40
C VAL A 132 0.77 11.05 4.03
N THR A 133 1.33 12.23 3.79
CA THR A 133 2.17 12.49 2.61
C THR A 133 3.60 12.09 2.91
N LEU A 134 4.19 11.28 2.05
CA LEU A 134 5.62 11.00 2.02
C LEU A 134 6.21 11.65 0.77
N ARG A 135 7.05 12.65 0.96
CA ARG A 135 7.80 13.34 -0.08
C ARG A 135 9.25 12.88 -0.02
N LEU A 136 9.68 12.17 -1.03
CA LEU A 136 11.05 11.67 -1.20
C LEU A 136 11.80 12.64 -2.10
N VAL A 137 12.96 13.09 -1.65
CA VAL A 137 13.91 13.88 -2.46
C VAL A 137 15.15 13.03 -2.66
N ILE A 138 15.38 12.59 -3.89
CA ILE A 138 16.45 11.67 -4.27
C ILE A 138 17.14 12.24 -5.51
N LEU A 139 18.45 12.48 -5.48
CA LEU A 139 19.22 13.04 -6.60
C LEU A 139 18.57 14.28 -7.23
N ASP A 140 18.07 15.21 -6.42
CA ASP A 140 17.33 16.40 -6.84
C ASP A 140 15.97 16.14 -7.52
N GLU A 141 15.53 14.90 -7.60
CA GLU A 141 14.18 14.54 -8.03
C GLU A 141 13.24 14.45 -6.82
N GLU A 142 12.00 14.94 -6.99
CA GLU A 142 10.97 14.89 -5.99
C GLU A 142 9.92 13.85 -6.37
N PHE A 143 9.62 12.94 -5.44
CA PHE A 143 8.58 11.93 -5.58
C PHE A 143 7.62 11.98 -4.38
N ILE A 144 6.35 12.09 -4.65
CA ILE A 144 5.30 12.16 -3.63
C ILE A 144 4.47 10.88 -3.70
N VAL A 145 4.22 10.27 -2.54
CA VAL A 145 3.24 9.22 -2.37
C VAL A 145 2.36 9.54 -1.17
N TYR A 146 1.05 9.37 -1.35
CA TYR A 146 0.08 9.51 -0.28
C TYR A 146 -0.21 8.15 0.33
N VAL A 147 0.01 8.02 1.63
CA VAL A 147 -0.29 6.80 2.38
C VAL A 147 -1.59 7.03 3.13
N LYS A 148 -2.64 6.31 2.73
CA LYS A 148 -3.94 6.35 3.38
C LYS A 148 -4.10 5.15 4.29
N GLY A 149 -4.09 5.39 5.60
CA GLY A 149 -4.47 4.40 6.59
C GLY A 149 -5.98 4.37 6.76
N VAL A 150 -6.56 3.18 6.79
CA VAL A 150 -7.99 2.99 7.00
C VAL A 150 -8.20 2.05 8.18
N ARG A 151 -8.93 2.51 9.18
CA ARG A 151 -9.48 1.65 10.22
C ARG A 151 -10.96 1.44 9.94
N ASP A 152 -11.28 0.22 9.61
CA ASP A 152 -12.62 -0.31 9.43
C ASP A 152 -12.66 -1.60 10.25
N ASP A 153 -13.33 -1.57 11.39
CA ASP A 153 -13.28 -2.66 12.35
C ASP A 153 -13.91 -3.95 11.77
N GLU A 154 -14.82 -3.81 10.81
CA GLU A 154 -15.40 -4.95 10.09
C GLU A 154 -14.36 -5.57 9.13
N LYS A 155 -13.65 -4.76 8.38
CA LYS A 155 -12.57 -5.23 7.47
C LYS A 155 -11.34 -5.71 8.23
N ALA A 156 -10.95 -5.02 9.30
CA ALA A 156 -9.81 -5.40 10.13
C ALA A 156 -10.00 -6.74 10.84
N ALA A 157 -11.26 -7.14 11.09
CA ALA A 157 -11.61 -8.48 11.58
C ALA A 157 -11.46 -9.57 10.49
N GLY A 158 -11.08 -9.20 9.28
CA GLY A 158 -11.00 -10.09 8.12
C GLY A 158 -12.38 -10.57 7.66
N ILE A 159 -13.41 -9.80 7.96
CA ILE A 159 -14.79 -10.05 7.55
C ILE A 159 -15.07 -9.13 6.37
N GLU A 160 -14.98 -9.67 5.18
CA GLU A 160 -15.41 -8.97 3.98
C GLU A 160 -16.94 -9.01 3.93
N GLN A 161 -17.60 -7.86 4.01
CA GLN A 161 -19.03 -7.79 3.73
C GLN A 161 -19.18 -7.85 2.20
N VAL A 162 -19.58 -8.99 1.67
CA VAL A 162 -19.91 -9.11 0.26
C VAL A 162 -21.31 -8.53 0.06
N ASP A 163 -21.38 -7.31 -0.47
CA ASP A 163 -22.58 -6.85 -1.14
C ASP A 163 -22.83 -7.79 -2.32
N GLY A 164 -24.01 -8.44 -2.34
CA GLY A 164 -24.37 -9.63 -3.09
C GLY A 164 -24.25 -9.62 -4.62
N THR A 165 -23.26 -8.98 -5.21
CA THR A 165 -23.21 -8.76 -6.66
C THR A 165 -21.98 -9.29 -7.41
N ASN A 166 -20.93 -9.86 -6.78
CA ASN A 166 -19.78 -10.33 -7.57
C ASN A 166 -19.05 -11.57 -7.02
N ALA A 167 -19.75 -12.66 -6.76
CA ALA A 167 -19.11 -13.96 -6.61
C ALA A 167 -19.23 -14.79 -7.91
N ASN A 168 -18.48 -14.40 -8.96
CA ASN A 168 -18.39 -15.20 -10.20
C ASN A 168 -17.50 -16.46 -10.04
N THR A 169 -17.01 -16.76 -8.85
CA THR A 169 -16.16 -17.93 -8.59
C THR A 169 -16.83 -18.81 -7.54
N ALA A 170 -17.18 -20.02 -7.94
CA ALA A 170 -17.74 -21.01 -7.03
C ALA A 170 -16.79 -21.29 -5.85
N CYS A 171 -17.30 -21.21 -4.61
CA CYS A 171 -16.54 -21.42 -3.38
C CYS A 171 -17.14 -22.56 -2.56
N ASP A 172 -16.28 -23.33 -1.90
CA ASP A 172 -16.68 -24.21 -0.83
C ASP A 172 -16.83 -23.39 0.47
N VAL A 173 -17.89 -23.65 1.23
CA VAL A 173 -18.24 -22.93 2.45
C VAL A 173 -18.00 -23.82 3.65
N PHE A 174 -17.32 -23.29 4.64
CA PHE A 174 -17.00 -23.99 5.88
C PHE A 174 -17.54 -23.21 7.09
N ASP A 175 -17.86 -23.90 8.18
CA ASP A 175 -18.15 -23.29 9.47
C ASP A 175 -16.88 -22.85 10.20
N MET A 176 -17.01 -22.22 11.35
CA MET A 176 -15.90 -21.76 12.20
C MET A 176 -15.02 -22.89 12.74
N ASN A 177 -15.50 -24.14 12.71
CA ASN A 177 -14.77 -25.34 13.10
C ASN A 177 -14.06 -26.02 11.91
N GLY A 178 -14.13 -25.41 10.72
CA GLY A 178 -13.53 -25.95 9.49
C GLY A 178 -14.34 -27.10 8.87
N ARG A 179 -15.61 -27.30 9.26
CA ARG A 179 -16.48 -28.32 8.68
C ARG A 179 -17.12 -27.77 7.41
N LEU A 180 -17.05 -28.53 6.33
CA LEU A 180 -17.70 -28.19 5.07
C LEU A 180 -19.23 -28.16 5.27
N GLN A 181 -19.83 -27.01 4.96
CA GLN A 181 -21.27 -26.78 5.02
C GLN A 181 -21.91 -26.92 3.62
N GLN A 182 -21.28 -26.30 2.61
CA GLN A 182 -21.83 -26.28 1.27
C GLN A 182 -20.70 -26.20 0.24
N ARG A 183 -20.91 -26.74 -0.97
CA ARG A 183 -19.96 -26.67 -2.08
C ARG A 183 -20.50 -25.84 -3.22
N GLY A 184 -19.55 -25.16 -3.93
CA GLY A 184 -19.86 -24.49 -5.18
C GLY A 184 -20.79 -23.30 -5.08
N VAL A 185 -20.84 -22.64 -3.92
CA VAL A 185 -21.66 -21.45 -3.70
C VAL A 185 -21.14 -20.32 -4.57
N THR A 186 -22.02 -19.69 -5.32
CA THR A 186 -21.71 -18.58 -6.26
C THR A 186 -22.28 -17.25 -5.79
N SER A 187 -23.16 -17.26 -4.78
CA SER A 187 -23.78 -16.04 -4.24
C SER A 187 -23.90 -16.10 -2.73
N ALA A 188 -23.64 -14.98 -2.05
CA ALA A 188 -23.87 -14.84 -0.60
C ALA A 188 -25.32 -15.05 -0.21
N ASN A 189 -26.26 -14.82 -1.14
CA ASN A 189 -27.69 -15.04 -0.90
C ASN A 189 -28.08 -16.51 -0.72
N GLU A 190 -27.19 -17.43 -1.08
CA GLU A 190 -27.38 -18.88 -0.88
C GLU A 190 -27.03 -19.31 0.54
N LEU A 191 -26.43 -18.41 1.34
CA LEU A 191 -25.96 -18.69 2.70
C LEU A 191 -26.93 -18.16 3.75
N GLY A 192 -27.05 -18.89 4.82
CA GLY A 192 -27.76 -18.43 6.01
C GLY A 192 -27.02 -17.29 6.71
N LYS A 193 -27.73 -16.55 7.58
CA LYS A 193 -27.11 -15.52 8.41
C LYS A 193 -26.01 -16.12 9.30
N GLY A 194 -24.88 -15.42 9.39
CA GLY A 194 -23.75 -15.86 10.21
C GLY A 194 -22.42 -15.67 9.56
N LEU A 195 -21.37 -16.11 10.25
CA LEU A 195 -20.00 -16.08 9.77
C LEU A 195 -19.66 -17.38 9.05
N HIS A 196 -19.20 -17.26 7.82
CA HIS A 196 -18.81 -18.36 6.96
C HIS A 196 -17.36 -18.22 6.52
N ILE A 197 -16.69 -19.34 6.29
CA ILE A 197 -15.35 -19.38 5.67
C ILE A 197 -15.53 -19.90 4.25
N LEU A 198 -15.13 -19.11 3.27
CA LEU A 198 -15.20 -19.43 1.85
C LEU A 198 -13.83 -19.85 1.36
N ARG A 199 -13.73 -20.92 0.57
CA ARG A 199 -12.51 -21.33 -0.12
C ARG A 199 -12.78 -21.54 -1.60
N ASN A 200 -12.08 -20.84 -2.45
CA ASN A 200 -12.23 -21.00 -3.91
C ASN A 200 -11.38 -22.17 -4.44
N ALA A 201 -11.53 -22.48 -5.73
CA ALA A 201 -10.81 -23.56 -6.40
C ALA A 201 -9.27 -23.38 -6.44
N LYS A 202 -8.78 -22.12 -6.24
CA LYS A 202 -7.35 -21.81 -6.13
C LYS A 202 -6.81 -22.01 -4.72
N GLY A 203 -7.66 -22.34 -3.73
CA GLY A 203 -7.30 -22.49 -2.33
C GLY A 203 -7.29 -21.18 -1.54
N GLU A 204 -7.67 -20.05 -2.14
CA GLU A 204 -7.80 -18.78 -1.45
C GLU A 204 -8.96 -18.84 -0.46
N VAL A 205 -8.72 -18.35 0.75
CA VAL A 205 -9.70 -18.40 1.86
C VAL A 205 -10.15 -16.99 2.21
N LYS A 206 -11.47 -16.81 2.31
CA LYS A 206 -12.10 -15.55 2.74
C LYS A 206 -13.09 -15.82 3.87
N LYS A 207 -13.26 -14.86 4.78
CA LYS A 207 -14.33 -14.86 5.78
C LYS A 207 -15.46 -13.97 5.28
N LEU A 208 -16.70 -14.47 5.39
CA LEU A 208 -17.92 -13.77 4.98
C LEU A 208 -18.90 -13.72 6.15
N MET A 209 -19.40 -12.52 6.47
CA MET A 209 -20.51 -12.32 7.39
C MET A 209 -21.79 -12.05 6.59
N VAL A 210 -22.77 -12.92 6.71
CA VAL A 210 -24.13 -12.73 6.16
C VAL A 210 -25.05 -12.22 7.26
N ARG A 211 -25.66 -11.04 7.07
CA ARG A 211 -26.56 -10.36 8.01
C ARG A 211 -28.03 -10.62 7.73
#